data_1fd2ee8bb26745915e3c84abc70bb442
#
_entry.id   1fd2ee8bb26745915e3c84abc70bb442
#
_cell.length_a   1.000
_cell.length_b   1.000
_cell.length_c   1.000
_cell.angle_alpha   90.00
_cell.angle_beta   90.00
_cell.angle_gamma   90.00
#
_symmetry.space_group_name_H-M   'P 1'
#
loop_
_entity.id
_entity.type
_entity.pdbx_description
1 polymer ?
#
loop_
_entity_poly.entity_id
_entity_poly.type
_entity_poly.pdbx_seq_one_letter_code
_entity_poly.pdbx_strand_id
1 'polypeptide(L)'
;KAELYASEVELRQDITDLLSARRALRRARRNRKTRYRAPRFDNRIRTKCEGWLAPSVENRINAYLSRIEAVLRLLPITKITVETASFDTQLLKSPDIAGEEYQKGEQLGFWNVREYVLFRDGHVCQHCHGRSKDPVLNVHHLESRRTGGDSPDNLLTLCETCHKALHRGEITLKTKRGQSFRAQAFMGIMRWVVLDRLKASHPKLEVQNTYGYRTKHARISNGIAKSHCADAFCIAGNLGAERLGELFFQKQ
;
A
#
# COMPACT_ATOMS: atom_id res chain seq x y z
N LYS A 1 2.21 -36.93 -11.31
CA LYS A 1 2.54 -35.55 -11.57
C LYS A 1 3.23 -35.02 -10.33
N ALA A 2 4.23 -34.14 -10.46
CA ALA A 2 4.95 -33.56 -9.34
C ALA A 2 5.02 -32.04 -9.48
N GLU A 3 5.13 -31.35 -8.36
CA GLU A 3 5.48 -29.93 -8.28
C GLU A 3 6.95 -29.78 -8.71
N LEU A 4 7.22 -29.00 -9.72
CA LEU A 4 8.59 -28.85 -10.26
C LEU A 4 9.34 -27.69 -9.62
N TYR A 5 8.62 -26.68 -9.10
CA TYR A 5 9.20 -25.50 -8.52
C TYR A 5 8.23 -24.83 -7.55
N ALA A 6 8.71 -24.45 -6.39
CA ALA A 6 8.00 -23.63 -5.43
C ALA A 6 8.95 -22.58 -4.85
N SER A 7 8.54 -21.34 -4.78
CA SER A 7 9.32 -20.26 -4.17
C SER A 7 8.44 -19.22 -3.51
N GLU A 8 9.00 -18.59 -2.48
CA GLU A 8 8.47 -17.41 -1.84
C GLU A 8 9.44 -16.25 -2.03
N VAL A 9 8.94 -15.10 -2.49
CA VAL A 9 9.76 -13.94 -2.80
C VAL A 9 9.37 -12.78 -1.90
N GLU A 10 10.29 -12.32 -1.05
CA GLU A 10 10.13 -11.09 -0.29
C GLU A 10 10.59 -9.90 -1.12
N LEU A 11 9.67 -9.00 -1.43
CA LEU A 11 9.99 -7.77 -2.15
C LEU A 11 10.66 -6.75 -1.24
N ARG A 12 11.52 -5.92 -1.83
CA ARG A 12 12.20 -4.82 -1.13
C ARG A 12 11.22 -3.90 -0.40
N GLN A 13 11.47 -3.67 0.87
CA GLN A 13 10.68 -2.77 1.73
C GLN A 13 11.38 -1.42 1.98
N ASP A 14 12.69 -1.33 1.71
CA ASP A 14 13.55 -0.17 1.96
C ASP A 14 13.46 0.97 0.93
N ILE A 15 12.65 0.82 -0.12
CA ILE A 15 12.56 1.81 -1.23
C ILE A 15 12.13 3.19 -0.72
N THR A 16 11.21 3.26 0.25
CA THR A 16 10.75 4.51 0.84
C THR A 16 11.87 5.23 1.59
N ASP A 17 12.70 4.48 2.32
CA ASP A 17 13.80 5.02 3.10
C ASP A 17 14.93 5.52 2.19
N LEU A 18 15.27 4.75 1.16
CA LEU A 18 16.23 5.17 0.14
C LEU A 18 15.79 6.42 -0.61
N LEU A 19 14.51 6.53 -0.96
CA LEU A 19 13.96 7.73 -1.58
C LEU A 19 13.99 8.93 -0.63
N SER A 20 13.77 8.72 0.65
CA SER A 20 13.86 9.75 1.68
C SER A 20 15.30 10.23 1.89
N ALA A 21 16.25 9.31 1.99
CA ALA A 21 17.68 9.61 2.07
C ALA A 21 18.17 10.40 0.85
N ARG A 22 17.85 9.96 -0.36
CA ARG A 22 18.17 10.70 -1.60
C ARG A 22 17.57 12.09 -1.64
N ARG A 23 16.42 12.29 -1.01
CA ARG A 23 15.79 13.61 -0.92
C ARG A 23 16.53 14.48 0.08
N ALA A 24 16.91 13.96 1.24
CA ALA A 24 17.70 14.69 2.22
C ALA A 24 19.01 15.18 1.61
N LEU A 25 19.71 14.32 0.86
CA LEU A 25 20.92 14.68 0.11
C LEU A 25 20.68 15.79 -0.93
N ARG A 26 19.57 15.71 -1.68
CA ARG A 26 19.22 16.77 -2.64
C ARG A 26 18.90 18.09 -1.95
N ARG A 27 18.22 18.04 -0.81
CA ARG A 27 17.93 19.23 0.02
C ARG A 27 19.22 19.85 0.55
N ALA A 28 20.13 19.05 1.09
CA ALA A 28 21.43 19.50 1.58
C ALA A 28 22.25 20.19 0.47
N ARG A 29 22.31 19.59 -0.75
CA ARG A 29 22.99 20.23 -1.90
C ARG A 29 22.39 21.58 -2.28
N ARG A 30 21.07 21.72 -2.26
CA ARG A 30 20.40 23.02 -2.55
C ARG A 30 20.69 24.07 -1.49
N ASN A 31 20.77 23.67 -0.23
CA ASN A 31 21.01 24.58 0.89
C ASN A 31 22.46 25.10 0.93
N ARG A 32 23.41 24.48 0.22
CA ARG A 32 24.81 24.96 0.11
C ARG A 32 24.95 26.31 -0.63
N LYS A 33 23.88 26.84 -1.20
CA LYS A 33 23.83 28.14 -1.91
C LYS A 33 24.88 28.33 -3.03
N THR A 34 25.57 27.26 -3.44
CA THR A 34 26.60 27.33 -4.49
C THR A 34 26.01 27.54 -5.88
N ARG A 35 24.76 27.15 -6.10
CA ARG A 35 24.04 27.35 -7.35
C ARG A 35 22.55 27.33 -7.12
N TYR A 36 21.88 28.47 -7.34
CA TYR A 36 20.40 28.51 -7.30
C TYR A 36 19.83 27.93 -8.58
N ARG A 37 18.86 27.01 -8.42
CA ARG A 37 18.00 26.54 -9.49
C ARG A 37 16.56 26.72 -9.04
N ALA A 38 15.76 27.38 -9.86
CA ALA A 38 14.34 27.53 -9.60
C ALA A 38 13.67 26.17 -9.40
N PRO A 39 12.77 26.02 -8.43
CA PRO A 39 12.03 24.77 -8.23
C PRO A 39 11.15 24.47 -9.45
N ARG A 40 11.26 23.28 -9.99
CA ARG A 40 10.40 22.81 -11.10
C ARG A 40 9.16 22.13 -10.54
N PHE A 41 8.26 22.88 -9.93
CA PHE A 41 7.05 22.33 -9.33
C PHE A 41 6.03 21.85 -10.36
N ASP A 42 5.89 22.57 -11.47
CA ASP A 42 4.83 22.35 -12.45
C ASP A 42 5.07 21.16 -13.40
N ASN A 43 6.32 20.74 -13.55
CA ASN A 43 6.68 19.69 -14.52
C ASN A 43 6.18 18.29 -14.17
N ARG A 44 5.58 18.07 -12.98
CA ARG A 44 5.13 16.74 -12.53
C ARG A 44 3.62 16.59 -12.42
N ILE A 45 2.89 17.68 -12.36
CA ILE A 45 1.43 17.66 -12.14
C ILE A 45 0.70 17.54 -13.48
N ARG A 46 1.25 18.18 -14.54
CA ARG A 46 0.62 18.27 -15.87
C ARG A 46 0.99 17.14 -16.83
N THR A 47 1.95 16.29 -16.49
CA THR A 47 2.50 15.25 -17.40
C THR A 47 2.15 13.83 -17.01
N LYS A 48 1.16 13.63 -16.14
CA LYS A 48 0.66 12.28 -15.85
C LYS A 48 -0.21 11.84 -17.02
N CYS A 49 0.31 10.91 -17.82
CA CYS A 49 -0.48 10.22 -18.83
C CYS A 49 -1.50 9.27 -18.20
N GLU A 50 -2.48 8.88 -18.98
CA GLU A 50 -3.42 7.82 -18.60
C GLU A 50 -2.63 6.56 -18.19
N GLY A 51 -3.08 5.88 -17.14
CA GLY A 51 -2.38 4.70 -16.60
C GLY A 51 -1.09 4.98 -15.81
N TRP A 52 -0.76 6.26 -15.54
CA TRP A 52 0.43 6.59 -14.74
C TRP A 52 0.38 5.98 -13.34
N LEU A 53 1.41 5.25 -12.99
CA LEU A 53 1.61 4.70 -11.66
C LEU A 53 2.73 5.42 -10.91
N ALA A 54 2.62 5.47 -9.59
CA ALA A 54 3.72 6.00 -8.76
C ALA A 54 4.98 5.15 -8.95
N PRO A 55 6.19 5.75 -9.05
CA PRO A 55 7.43 5.00 -9.29
C PRO A 55 7.69 3.85 -8.31
N SER A 56 7.23 3.96 -7.05
CA SER A 56 7.35 2.88 -6.07
C SER A 56 6.41 1.70 -6.38
N VAL A 57 5.23 1.97 -6.91
CA VAL A 57 4.26 0.94 -7.35
C VAL A 57 4.79 0.26 -8.59
N GLU A 58 5.23 1.04 -9.57
CA GLU A 58 5.82 0.56 -10.82
C GLU A 58 7.03 -0.36 -10.56
N ASN A 59 7.93 0.03 -9.66
CA ASN A 59 9.08 -0.78 -9.29
C ASN A 59 8.67 -2.15 -8.72
N ARG A 60 7.67 -2.18 -7.83
CA ARG A 60 7.18 -3.43 -7.26
C ARG A 60 6.52 -4.32 -8.31
N ILE A 61 5.72 -3.76 -9.20
CA ILE A 61 5.10 -4.51 -10.31
C ILE A 61 6.19 -5.12 -11.19
N ASN A 62 7.20 -4.33 -11.57
CA ASN A 62 8.30 -4.81 -12.39
C ASN A 62 9.12 -5.90 -11.68
N ALA A 63 9.27 -5.83 -10.37
CA ALA A 63 9.90 -6.89 -9.58
C ALA A 63 9.12 -8.21 -9.66
N TYR A 64 7.79 -8.18 -9.55
CA TYR A 64 6.93 -9.35 -9.75
C TYR A 64 7.07 -9.92 -11.16
N LEU A 65 6.93 -9.10 -12.18
CA LEU A 65 7.02 -9.53 -13.57
C LEU A 65 8.39 -10.15 -13.85
N SER A 66 9.47 -9.53 -13.39
CA SER A 66 10.82 -10.04 -13.55
C SER A 66 11.04 -11.44 -12.95
N ARG A 67 10.35 -11.75 -11.82
CA ARG A 67 10.42 -13.11 -11.23
C ARG A 67 9.62 -14.11 -12.03
N ILE A 68 8.45 -13.74 -12.49
CA ILE A 68 7.64 -14.60 -13.38
C ILE A 68 8.44 -14.91 -14.67
N GLU A 69 9.05 -13.89 -15.28
CA GLU A 69 9.92 -14.05 -16.46
C GLU A 69 11.08 -15.00 -16.21
N ALA A 70 11.72 -14.93 -15.05
CA ALA A 70 12.82 -15.82 -14.70
C ALA A 70 12.35 -17.29 -14.66
N VAL A 71 11.17 -17.55 -14.10
CA VAL A 71 10.59 -18.90 -14.04
C VAL A 71 10.16 -19.39 -15.43
N LEU A 72 9.57 -18.51 -16.25
CA LEU A 72 9.19 -18.82 -17.64
C LEU A 72 10.37 -19.22 -18.53
N ARG A 73 11.57 -18.71 -18.23
CA ARG A 73 12.80 -19.13 -18.96
C ARG A 73 13.31 -20.51 -18.55
N LEU A 74 12.99 -20.95 -17.34
CA LEU A 74 13.49 -22.21 -16.78
C LEU A 74 12.54 -23.37 -17.05
N LEU A 75 11.25 -23.12 -17.12
CA LEU A 75 10.21 -24.16 -17.16
C LEU A 75 9.28 -23.97 -18.37
N PRO A 76 8.82 -25.05 -19.00
CA PRO A 76 7.90 -25.03 -20.13
C PRO A 76 6.45 -24.75 -19.64
N ILE A 77 6.18 -23.53 -19.26
CA ILE A 77 4.88 -23.11 -18.71
C ILE A 77 3.93 -22.78 -19.85
N THR A 78 2.74 -23.35 -19.82
CA THR A 78 1.66 -23.09 -20.79
C THR A 78 0.54 -22.24 -20.22
N LYS A 79 0.42 -22.19 -18.88
CA LYS A 79 -0.65 -21.49 -18.18
C LYS A 79 -0.15 -20.78 -16.94
N ILE A 80 -0.62 -19.56 -16.73
CA ILE A 80 -0.36 -18.77 -15.52
C ILE A 80 -1.70 -18.45 -14.87
N THR A 81 -1.85 -18.75 -13.60
CA THR A 81 -3.00 -18.35 -12.79
C THR A 81 -2.57 -17.40 -11.69
N VAL A 82 -3.17 -16.21 -11.65
CA VAL A 82 -2.86 -15.16 -10.67
C VAL A 82 -4.01 -15.03 -9.69
N GLU A 83 -3.75 -15.11 -8.40
CA GLU A 83 -4.75 -14.76 -7.41
C GLU A 83 -4.92 -13.24 -7.34
N THR A 84 -6.13 -12.78 -7.63
CA THR A 84 -6.50 -11.37 -7.54
C THR A 84 -7.25 -11.12 -6.22
N ALA A 85 -6.51 -10.96 -5.13
CA ALA A 85 -7.09 -10.64 -3.84
C ALA A 85 -7.83 -9.29 -3.89
N SER A 86 -9.06 -9.26 -3.38
CA SER A 86 -9.84 -8.05 -3.20
C SER A 86 -9.87 -7.71 -1.71
N PHE A 87 -9.41 -6.52 -1.36
CA PHE A 87 -9.48 -6.02 0.00
C PHE A 87 -10.51 -4.90 0.08
N ASP A 88 -11.54 -5.13 0.86
CA ASP A 88 -12.50 -4.10 1.23
C ASP A 88 -11.93 -3.31 2.41
N THR A 89 -11.37 -2.14 2.11
CA THR A 89 -10.76 -1.28 3.12
C THR A 89 -11.81 -0.62 4.03
N GLN A 90 -13.05 -0.46 3.57
CA GLN A 90 -14.14 0.09 4.38
C GLN A 90 -14.63 -0.94 5.39
N LEU A 91 -14.85 -2.18 4.95
CA LEU A 91 -15.18 -3.29 5.83
C LEU A 91 -14.07 -3.59 6.85
N LEU A 92 -12.81 -3.44 6.45
CA LEU A 92 -11.67 -3.58 7.37
C LEU A 92 -11.61 -2.50 8.45
N LYS A 93 -12.12 -1.29 8.15
CA LYS A 93 -12.25 -0.20 9.13
C LYS A 93 -13.48 -0.35 10.02
N SER A 94 -14.59 -0.71 9.42
CA SER A 94 -15.90 -0.80 10.06
C SER A 94 -16.54 -2.14 9.70
N PRO A 95 -16.33 -3.18 10.53
CA PRO A 95 -16.78 -4.55 10.23
C PRO A 95 -18.30 -4.68 10.00
N ASP A 96 -19.07 -3.75 10.54
CA ASP A 96 -20.55 -3.74 10.47
C ASP A 96 -21.10 -2.99 9.26
N ILE A 97 -20.23 -2.40 8.42
CA ILE A 97 -20.65 -1.62 7.26
C ILE A 97 -21.43 -2.47 6.25
N ALA A 98 -22.60 -2.01 5.83
CA ALA A 98 -23.47 -2.72 4.89
C ALA A 98 -24.24 -1.78 3.94
N GLY A 99 -24.55 -2.26 2.74
CA GLY A 99 -25.44 -1.61 1.79
C GLY A 99 -25.07 -0.16 1.46
N GLU A 100 -25.99 0.78 1.72
CA GLU A 100 -25.81 2.20 1.42
C GLU A 100 -24.71 2.88 2.23
N GLU A 101 -24.27 2.32 3.35
CA GLU A 101 -23.22 2.89 4.19
C GLU A 101 -21.87 2.93 3.48
N TYR A 102 -21.65 2.04 2.51
CA TYR A 102 -20.49 2.11 1.61
C TYR A 102 -20.40 3.41 0.80
N GLN A 103 -21.54 4.04 0.54
CA GLN A 103 -21.63 5.32 -0.17
C GLN A 103 -21.58 6.51 0.77
N LYS A 104 -21.84 6.28 2.06
CA LYS A 104 -21.84 7.29 3.14
C LYS A 104 -20.53 7.21 3.92
N GLY A 105 -19.39 7.45 3.26
CA GLY A 105 -18.09 7.47 3.95
C GLY A 105 -18.07 8.50 5.09
N GLU A 106 -17.23 8.27 6.10
CA GLU A 106 -17.09 9.11 7.31
C GLU A 106 -16.98 10.62 7.04
N GLN A 107 -16.50 11.01 5.86
CA GLN A 107 -16.31 12.39 5.44
C GLN A 107 -17.51 12.97 4.67
N LEU A 108 -18.57 12.19 4.46
CA LEU A 108 -19.74 12.64 3.72
C LEU A 108 -20.43 13.80 4.49
N GLY A 109 -20.72 14.88 3.78
CA GLY A 109 -21.34 16.08 4.35
C GLY A 109 -20.34 17.11 4.90
N PHE A 110 -19.05 16.80 4.95
CA PHE A 110 -18.04 17.76 5.36
C PHE A 110 -17.42 18.46 4.15
N TRP A 111 -17.20 19.77 4.27
CA TRP A 111 -16.61 20.60 3.22
C TRP A 111 -15.21 20.12 2.80
N ASN A 112 -14.41 19.69 3.77
CA ASN A 112 -13.06 19.17 3.54
C ASN A 112 -12.62 18.27 4.72
N VAL A 113 -11.48 17.60 4.54
CA VAL A 113 -10.90 16.71 5.56
C VAL A 113 -10.60 17.43 6.88
N ARG A 114 -10.23 18.71 6.83
CA ARG A 114 -9.96 19.50 8.04
C ARG A 114 -11.20 19.64 8.91
N GLU A 115 -12.33 19.99 8.31
CA GLU A 115 -13.61 20.13 9.03
C GLU A 115 -14.07 18.79 9.63
N TYR A 116 -13.92 17.70 8.87
CA TYR A 116 -14.19 16.36 9.39
C TYR A 116 -13.31 16.03 10.61
N VAL A 117 -11.99 16.29 10.54
CA VAL A 117 -11.07 16.00 11.66
C VAL A 117 -11.39 16.85 12.88
N LEU A 118 -11.69 18.13 12.72
CA LEU A 118 -12.13 19.01 13.80
C LEU A 118 -13.39 18.48 14.46
N PHE A 119 -14.39 18.08 13.68
CA PHE A 119 -15.63 17.49 14.17
C PHE A 119 -15.39 16.17 14.90
N ARG A 120 -14.63 15.24 14.30
CA ARG A 120 -14.27 13.95 14.89
C ARG A 120 -13.61 14.12 16.25
N ASP A 121 -12.73 15.09 16.38
CA ASP A 121 -11.97 15.39 17.59
C ASP A 121 -12.74 16.31 18.55
N GLY A 122 -14.02 16.57 18.29
CA GLY A 122 -14.92 17.38 19.12
C GLY A 122 -14.53 18.85 19.24
N HIS A 123 -13.79 19.40 18.24
CA HIS A 123 -13.22 20.74 18.27
C HIS A 123 -12.35 21.01 19.51
N VAL A 124 -11.66 19.98 20.00
CA VAL A 124 -10.79 20.06 21.18
C VAL A 124 -9.38 19.59 20.84
N CYS A 125 -8.38 20.27 21.38
CA CYS A 125 -6.97 19.83 21.24
C CYS A 125 -6.78 18.45 21.87
N GLN A 126 -6.35 17.47 21.11
CA GLN A 126 -6.16 16.09 21.55
C GLN A 126 -4.91 15.87 22.44
N HIS A 127 -4.10 16.91 22.63
CA HIS A 127 -2.97 16.88 23.57
C HIS A 127 -3.31 17.49 24.93
N CYS A 128 -3.77 18.75 24.95
CA CYS A 128 -4.03 19.44 26.21
C CYS A 128 -5.50 19.37 26.67
N HIS A 129 -6.41 18.87 25.82
CA HIS A 129 -7.84 18.76 26.10
C HIS A 129 -8.45 20.09 26.60
N GLY A 130 -8.11 21.21 25.93
CA GLY A 130 -8.60 22.53 26.25
C GLY A 130 -7.88 23.28 27.39
N ARG A 131 -6.88 22.64 28.05
CA ARG A 131 -6.18 23.27 29.19
C ARG A 131 -5.42 24.53 28.82
N SER A 132 -4.92 24.65 27.59
CA SER A 132 -4.21 25.86 27.14
C SER A 132 -5.13 27.07 26.93
N LYS A 133 -6.44 26.87 26.90
CA LYS A 133 -7.46 27.90 26.58
C LYS A 133 -7.22 28.65 25.25
N ASP A 134 -6.41 28.07 24.36
CA ASP A 134 -6.08 28.62 23.05
C ASP A 134 -7.25 28.32 22.09
N PRO A 135 -7.91 29.36 21.52
CA PRO A 135 -9.06 29.17 20.65
C PRO A 135 -8.71 28.71 19.25
N VAL A 136 -7.43 28.84 18.85
CA VAL A 136 -7.00 28.49 17.49
C VAL A 136 -6.68 27.01 17.41
N LEU A 137 -7.43 26.29 16.56
CA LEU A 137 -7.23 24.88 16.31
C LEU A 137 -6.57 24.63 14.94
N ASN A 138 -5.53 23.82 14.96
CA ASN A 138 -4.80 23.36 13.79
C ASN A 138 -4.94 21.85 13.61
N VAL A 139 -4.97 21.39 12.37
CA VAL A 139 -4.93 19.98 12.04
C VAL A 139 -3.48 19.60 11.70
N HIS A 140 -2.90 18.75 12.54
CA HIS A 140 -1.51 18.30 12.48
C HIS A 140 -1.40 16.92 11.83
N HIS A 141 -0.36 16.70 11.03
CA HIS A 141 -0.05 15.41 10.43
C HIS A 141 0.85 14.59 11.39
N LEU A 142 0.37 13.44 11.85
CA LEU A 142 1.15 12.51 12.70
C LEU A 142 2.38 11.99 11.97
N GLU A 143 2.21 11.53 10.73
CA GLU A 143 3.30 11.34 9.77
C GLU A 143 3.29 12.51 8.78
N SER A 144 4.44 12.85 8.22
CA SER A 144 4.51 13.94 7.26
C SER A 144 3.44 13.78 6.16
N ARG A 145 2.86 14.89 5.70
CA ARG A 145 1.88 14.91 4.60
C ARG A 145 2.33 14.08 3.40
N ARG A 146 3.61 13.99 3.21
CA ARG A 146 4.20 13.28 2.10
C ARG A 146 4.21 11.75 2.27
N THR A 147 4.42 11.26 3.47
CA THR A 147 4.44 9.83 3.79
C THR A 147 3.07 9.32 4.21
N GLY A 148 2.33 10.12 4.97
CA GLY A 148 1.00 9.83 5.50
C GLY A 148 -0.16 10.31 4.64
N GLY A 149 0.06 11.37 3.83
CA GLY A 149 -1.03 12.01 3.07
C GLY A 149 -2.01 12.75 3.98
N ASP A 150 -3.11 13.20 3.38
CA ASP A 150 -4.21 13.90 4.07
C ASP A 150 -5.31 12.91 4.54
N SER A 151 -4.96 11.65 4.79
CA SER A 151 -5.89 10.66 5.36
C SER A 151 -6.30 11.08 6.77
N PRO A 152 -7.58 10.99 7.15
CA PRO A 152 -8.04 11.31 8.50
C PRO A 152 -7.26 10.61 9.61
N ASP A 153 -6.86 9.33 9.38
CA ASP A 153 -6.06 8.54 10.33
C ASP A 153 -4.68 9.12 10.60
N ASN A 154 -4.18 9.98 9.69
CA ASN A 154 -2.91 10.66 9.80
C ASN A 154 -3.03 12.07 10.39
N LEU A 155 -4.23 12.52 10.70
CA LEU A 155 -4.53 13.87 11.12
C LEU A 155 -5.05 13.91 12.55
N LEU A 156 -4.67 14.95 13.30
CA LEU A 156 -5.04 15.16 14.69
C LEU A 156 -5.24 16.64 14.97
N THR A 157 -6.27 16.97 15.74
CA THR A 157 -6.54 18.35 16.14
C THR A 157 -5.63 18.78 17.29
N LEU A 158 -4.91 19.87 17.13
CA LEU A 158 -4.09 20.50 18.17
C LEU A 158 -4.41 21.99 18.24
N CYS A 159 -4.38 22.58 19.44
CA CYS A 159 -4.38 24.04 19.56
C CYS A 159 -3.03 24.62 19.09
N GLU A 160 -3.00 25.88 18.75
CA GLU A 160 -1.81 26.53 18.21
C GLU A 160 -0.61 26.46 19.16
N THR A 161 -0.85 26.64 20.46
CA THR A 161 0.16 26.50 21.52
C THR A 161 0.81 25.11 21.50
N CYS A 162 0.01 24.03 21.54
CA CYS A 162 0.52 22.66 21.49
C CYS A 162 1.17 22.33 20.14
N HIS A 163 0.63 22.83 19.04
CA HIS A 163 1.17 22.62 17.71
C HIS A 163 2.58 23.25 17.57
N LYS A 164 2.77 24.48 18.07
CA LYS A 164 4.08 25.13 18.11
C LYS A 164 5.05 24.41 19.03
N ALA A 165 4.61 23.99 20.22
CA ALA A 165 5.44 23.25 21.17
C ALA A 165 5.90 21.90 20.59
N LEU A 166 5.03 21.22 19.85
CA LEU A 166 5.37 19.97 19.16
C LEU A 166 6.46 20.17 18.09
N HIS A 167 6.34 21.23 17.29
CA HIS A 167 7.34 21.55 16.28
C HIS A 167 8.69 21.99 16.87
N ARG A 168 8.71 22.53 18.09
CA ARG A 168 9.93 22.82 18.84
C ARG A 168 10.51 21.62 19.58
N GLY A 169 9.78 20.50 19.60
CA GLY A 169 10.22 19.28 20.30
C GLY A 169 10.00 19.32 21.82
N GLU A 170 9.25 20.31 22.33
CA GLU A 170 8.96 20.47 23.76
C GLU A 170 7.93 19.44 24.26
N ILE A 171 7.08 18.95 23.36
CA ILE A 171 6.07 17.92 23.66
C ILE A 171 6.14 16.78 22.64
N THR A 172 5.67 15.61 23.06
CA THR A 172 5.52 14.44 22.22
C THR A 172 4.07 13.97 22.23
N LEU A 173 3.56 13.53 21.07
CA LEU A 173 2.22 12.99 20.98
C LEU A 173 2.22 11.50 21.36
N LYS A 174 1.30 11.11 22.24
CA LYS A 174 1.05 9.70 22.56
C LYS A 174 0.25 8.99 21.47
N THR A 175 -0.55 9.74 20.73
CA THR A 175 -1.38 9.23 19.65
C THR A 175 -0.51 8.82 18.47
N LYS A 176 -0.61 7.56 18.08
CA LYS A 176 0.00 7.02 16.87
C LYS A 176 -1.02 7.05 15.74
N ARG A 177 -0.52 7.10 14.50
CA ARG A 177 -1.37 6.95 13.33
C ARG A 177 -2.18 5.65 13.41
N GLY A 178 -3.44 5.69 12.98
CA GLY A 178 -4.29 4.53 12.82
C GLY A 178 -3.75 3.51 11.80
N GLN A 179 -4.41 2.39 11.66
CA GLN A 179 -3.99 1.32 10.75
C GLN A 179 -3.88 1.82 9.31
N SER A 180 -2.74 1.60 8.69
CA SER A 180 -2.50 1.99 7.30
C SER A 180 -2.95 0.88 6.34
N PHE A 181 -3.84 1.21 5.40
CA PHE A 181 -4.29 0.29 4.34
C PHE A 181 -3.47 0.43 3.04
N ARG A 182 -2.23 0.92 3.13
CA ARG A 182 -1.36 1.10 1.95
C ARG A 182 -1.06 -0.20 1.22
N ALA A 183 -0.86 -1.29 1.96
CA ALA A 183 -0.61 -2.60 1.37
C ALA A 183 -1.84 -3.08 0.59
N GLN A 184 -3.04 -2.94 1.17
CA GLN A 184 -4.30 -3.30 0.54
C GLN A 184 -4.58 -2.46 -0.71
N ALA A 185 -4.37 -1.13 -0.62
CA ALA A 185 -4.51 -0.23 -1.76
C ALA A 185 -3.51 -0.56 -2.88
N PHE A 186 -2.26 -0.88 -2.53
CA PHE A 186 -1.25 -1.34 -3.49
C PHE A 186 -1.69 -2.64 -4.17
N MET A 187 -2.14 -3.64 -3.41
CA MET A 187 -2.63 -4.91 -3.96
C MET A 187 -3.85 -4.70 -4.87
N GLY A 188 -4.75 -3.78 -4.50
CA GLY A 188 -5.89 -3.40 -5.34
C GLY A 188 -5.50 -2.89 -6.72
N ILE A 189 -4.43 -2.11 -6.82
CA ILE A 189 -3.89 -1.60 -8.08
C ILE A 189 -3.09 -2.69 -8.80
N MET A 190 -2.18 -3.33 -8.10
CA MET A 190 -1.19 -4.26 -8.65
C MET A 190 -1.85 -5.45 -9.35
N ARG A 191 -2.89 -6.04 -8.76
CA ARG A 191 -3.54 -7.26 -9.24
C ARG A 191 -3.96 -7.20 -10.71
N TRP A 192 -4.55 -6.09 -11.13
CA TRP A 192 -5.00 -5.91 -12.50
C TRP A 192 -3.86 -5.56 -13.44
N VAL A 193 -2.98 -4.66 -13.03
CA VAL A 193 -1.85 -4.23 -13.85
C VAL A 193 -0.90 -5.40 -14.15
N VAL A 194 -0.62 -6.26 -13.17
CA VAL A 194 0.21 -7.46 -13.40
C VAL A 194 -0.47 -8.40 -14.37
N LEU A 195 -1.77 -8.66 -14.20
CA LEU A 195 -2.54 -9.54 -15.08
C LEU A 195 -2.55 -9.03 -16.52
N ASP A 196 -2.82 -7.74 -16.72
CA ASP A 196 -2.89 -7.12 -18.04
C ASP A 196 -1.52 -7.11 -18.73
N ARG A 197 -0.46 -6.81 -17.99
CA ARG A 197 0.91 -6.84 -18.53
C ARG A 197 1.34 -8.27 -18.90
N LEU A 198 1.00 -9.27 -18.10
CA LEU A 198 1.30 -10.67 -18.44
C LEU A 198 0.59 -11.10 -19.70
N LYS A 199 -0.69 -10.76 -19.86
CA LYS A 199 -1.45 -11.04 -21.08
C LYS A 199 -0.85 -10.35 -22.31
N ALA A 200 -0.44 -9.09 -22.16
CA ALA A 200 0.16 -8.31 -23.25
C ALA A 200 1.55 -8.85 -23.65
N SER A 201 2.38 -9.22 -22.67
CA SER A 201 3.75 -9.72 -22.93
C SER A 201 3.78 -11.15 -23.44
N HIS A 202 2.79 -11.96 -23.08
CA HIS A 202 2.74 -13.39 -23.41
C HIS A 202 1.43 -13.81 -24.06
N PRO A 203 1.14 -13.36 -25.29
CA PRO A 203 -0.15 -13.64 -25.96
C PRO A 203 -0.37 -15.13 -26.26
N LYS A 204 0.68 -15.95 -26.22
CA LYS A 204 0.62 -17.40 -26.44
C LYS A 204 0.34 -18.19 -25.17
N LEU A 205 0.47 -17.58 -23.98
CA LEU A 205 0.20 -18.23 -22.71
C LEU A 205 -1.24 -18.01 -22.29
N GLU A 206 -1.84 -19.03 -21.71
CA GLU A 206 -3.12 -18.89 -21.04
C GLU A 206 -2.93 -18.17 -19.70
N VAL A 207 -3.31 -16.89 -19.63
CA VAL A 207 -3.23 -16.10 -18.39
C VAL A 207 -4.63 -15.88 -17.85
N GLN A 208 -4.90 -16.44 -16.67
CA GLN A 208 -6.20 -16.32 -15.99
C GLN A 208 -6.05 -15.80 -14.57
N ASN A 209 -7.16 -15.35 -13.99
CA ASN A 209 -7.22 -14.96 -12.59
C ASN A 209 -8.07 -15.92 -11.76
N THR A 210 -7.76 -15.99 -10.47
CA THR A 210 -8.58 -16.67 -9.46
C THR A 210 -8.79 -15.76 -8.25
N TYR A 211 -9.67 -16.18 -7.35
CA TYR A 211 -10.02 -15.41 -6.16
C TYR A 211 -9.69 -16.17 -4.89
N GLY A 212 -9.32 -15.47 -3.83
CA GLY A 212 -8.87 -16.04 -2.57
C GLY A 212 -9.88 -17.00 -1.91
N TYR A 213 -11.19 -16.84 -2.14
CA TYR A 213 -12.18 -17.76 -1.61
C TYR A 213 -12.08 -19.15 -2.26
N ARG A 214 -11.76 -19.22 -3.57
CA ARG A 214 -11.55 -20.49 -4.29
C ARG A 214 -10.29 -21.19 -3.79
N THR A 215 -9.20 -20.42 -3.64
CA THR A 215 -7.93 -20.92 -3.08
C THR A 215 -8.14 -21.46 -1.66
N LYS A 216 -8.85 -20.70 -0.81
CA LYS A 216 -9.18 -21.12 0.56
C LYS A 216 -10.00 -22.42 0.56
N HIS A 217 -11.03 -22.51 -0.27
CA HIS A 217 -11.86 -23.71 -0.36
C HIS A 217 -11.03 -24.92 -0.80
N ALA A 218 -10.27 -24.81 -1.89
CA ALA A 218 -9.41 -25.88 -2.39
C ALA A 218 -8.40 -26.36 -1.33
N ARG A 219 -7.81 -25.44 -0.61
CA ARG A 219 -6.85 -25.73 0.46
C ARG A 219 -7.49 -26.48 1.63
N ILE A 220 -8.63 -26.01 2.13
CA ILE A 220 -9.34 -26.64 3.26
C ILE A 220 -9.86 -28.03 2.88
N SER A 221 -10.48 -28.17 1.70
CA SER A 221 -11.02 -29.45 1.23
C SER A 221 -9.96 -30.54 1.05
N ASN A 222 -8.69 -30.15 0.89
CA ASN A 222 -7.57 -31.10 0.74
C ASN A 222 -6.67 -31.17 1.99
N GLY A 223 -7.09 -30.61 3.13
CA GLY A 223 -6.36 -30.71 4.40
C GLY A 223 -4.99 -30.03 4.38
N ILE A 224 -4.76 -29.06 3.48
CA ILE A 224 -3.46 -28.40 3.29
C ILE A 224 -3.33 -27.23 4.27
N ALA A 225 -2.24 -27.19 5.04
CA ALA A 225 -1.94 -26.10 5.95
C ALA A 225 -1.75 -24.76 5.20
N LYS A 226 -2.11 -23.65 5.84
CA LYS A 226 -2.02 -22.32 5.23
C LYS A 226 -0.57 -21.84 5.12
N SER A 227 -0.11 -21.60 3.89
CA SER A 227 1.12 -20.87 3.56
C SER A 227 0.97 -20.27 2.16
N HIS A 228 1.82 -19.29 1.78
CA HIS A 228 1.77 -18.70 0.44
C HIS A 228 2.05 -19.73 -0.65
N CYS A 229 2.99 -20.64 -0.42
CA CYS A 229 3.28 -21.71 -1.36
C CYS A 229 2.16 -22.76 -1.44
N ALA A 230 1.49 -23.07 -0.33
CA ALA A 230 0.34 -23.93 -0.33
C ALA A 230 -0.83 -23.32 -1.12
N ASP A 231 -1.06 -22.02 -0.97
CA ASP A 231 -2.06 -21.30 -1.73
C ASP A 231 -1.70 -21.30 -3.23
N ALA A 232 -0.43 -21.06 -3.61
CA ALA A 232 0.03 -21.15 -4.99
C ALA A 232 -0.13 -22.55 -5.59
N PHE A 233 0.17 -23.60 -4.84
CA PHE A 233 -0.07 -24.97 -5.24
C PHE A 233 -1.56 -25.26 -5.52
N CYS A 234 -2.45 -24.76 -4.64
CA CYS A 234 -3.90 -24.90 -4.85
C CYS A 234 -4.38 -24.14 -6.10
N ILE A 235 -3.80 -22.97 -6.37
CA ILE A 235 -4.10 -22.13 -7.55
C ILE A 235 -3.67 -22.82 -8.84
N ALA A 236 -2.57 -23.57 -8.82
CA ALA A 236 -2.10 -24.34 -9.97
C ALA A 236 -3.09 -25.42 -10.43
N GLY A 237 -4.03 -25.80 -9.55
CA GLY A 237 -5.19 -26.65 -9.89
C GLY A 237 -4.86 -28.14 -10.05
N ASN A 238 -3.67 -28.59 -9.70
CA ASN A 238 -3.25 -30.00 -9.79
C ASN A 238 -3.02 -30.59 -8.40
N LEU A 239 -4.09 -30.66 -7.62
CA LEU A 239 -4.08 -31.03 -6.20
C LEU A 239 -3.61 -32.50 -5.92
N GLY A 240 -3.62 -33.35 -6.93
CA GLY A 240 -3.07 -34.70 -6.84
C GLY A 240 -1.58 -34.82 -7.19
N ALA A 241 -0.89 -33.71 -7.40
CA ALA A 241 0.55 -33.74 -7.64
C ALA A 241 1.32 -33.92 -6.33
N GLU A 242 2.44 -34.63 -6.40
CA GLU A 242 3.39 -34.73 -5.29
C GLU A 242 4.05 -33.37 -5.06
N ARG A 243 4.02 -32.91 -3.80
CA ARG A 243 4.58 -31.61 -3.42
C ARG A 243 6.08 -31.69 -3.19
N LEU A 244 6.79 -30.61 -3.53
CA LEU A 244 8.19 -30.46 -3.16
C LEU A 244 8.35 -30.38 -1.64
N GLY A 245 9.35 -31.09 -1.10
CA GLY A 245 9.73 -31.00 0.30
C GLY A 245 10.52 -29.73 0.65
N GLU A 246 11.12 -29.10 -0.36
CA GLU A 246 11.96 -27.92 -0.19
C GLU A 246 11.33 -26.70 -0.86
N LEU A 247 11.49 -25.56 -0.22
CA LEU A 247 10.99 -24.25 -0.65
C LEU A 247 12.15 -23.29 -0.91
N PHE A 248 12.21 -22.69 -2.08
CA PHE A 248 13.16 -21.64 -2.37
C PHE A 248 12.67 -20.29 -1.84
N PHE A 249 13.34 -19.77 -0.80
CA PHE A 249 13.10 -18.43 -0.31
C PHE A 249 14.06 -17.43 -0.95
N GLN A 250 13.50 -16.39 -1.58
CA GLN A 250 14.29 -15.34 -2.23
C GLN A 250 13.99 -13.99 -1.60
N LYS A 251 15.05 -13.31 -1.15
CA LYS A 251 14.97 -11.93 -0.66
C LYS A 251 15.58 -10.99 -1.71
N GLN A 252 14.87 -9.90 -2.04
CA GLN A 252 15.35 -8.86 -2.94
C GLN A 252 15.94 -7.66 -2.21
#